data_7adc45eabc3a37be8ab89ab48a69256a
#
_entry.id   7adc45eabc3a37be8ab89ab48a69256a
#
_cell.length_a   1.000
_cell.length_b   1.000
_cell.length_c   1.000
_cell.angle_alpha   90.00
_cell.angle_beta   90.00
_cell.angle_gamma   90.00
#
_symmetry.space_group_name_H-M   'P 1'
#
loop_
_entity.id
_entity.type
_entity.pdbx_description
1 polymer ?
#
loop_
_entity_poly.entity_id
_entity_poly.type
_entity_poly.pdbx_seq_one_letter_code
_entity_poly.pdbx_strand_id
1 'polypeptide(L)'
;MQSSAEKAITCSQELVGYLENIEGAAEPQREIASVAMDLKDLVGAVEVIFGEKSDSYAYAAELCRKKDKQTDKLEALVVNVGEALEDKLYSQTKSVVFASATLSIDGDFTSFENAMGLNAGEDTRARTCQLDSSYDFDKNMTVYVANDIPEPSDPHYLEALERLLVGTHIAQQGSMLTLFTNRREMEKCFDVVQPVLKEEDLRLVCQKWGVSVKGLRDDFIKDRHLSLFALKSFWEGFDAPGSTLRGVIIPKLPFSKPTDPLSCERATRDDHAWSHYSLPQAVLETKQAAGRLIRKASDKGVLILADKRLITKSYGKVFLRSLPSKTIEVCTIDEIIARLAAANE
;
A
#
# COMPACT_ATOMS: atom_id res chain seq x y z
N MET A 1 -28.36 -18.62 15.29
CA MET A 1 -27.19 -17.74 15.53
C MET A 1 -27.52 -16.28 15.22
N GLN A 2 -28.04 -15.96 14.04
CA GLN A 2 -28.42 -14.60 13.62
C GLN A 2 -29.39 -13.91 14.58
N SER A 3 -30.53 -14.54 14.91
CA SER A 3 -31.50 -13.99 15.88
C SER A 3 -30.94 -13.73 17.30
N SER A 4 -29.93 -14.49 17.72
CA SER A 4 -29.27 -14.24 19.02
C SER A 4 -28.30 -13.04 18.96
N ALA A 5 -27.61 -12.87 17.84
CA ALA A 5 -26.73 -11.73 17.60
C ALA A 5 -27.53 -10.42 17.47
N GLU A 6 -28.66 -10.43 16.74
CA GLU A 6 -29.57 -9.29 16.63
C GLU A 6 -30.11 -8.84 18.00
N LYS A 7 -30.51 -9.81 18.85
CA LYS A 7 -30.91 -9.51 20.23
C LYS A 7 -29.77 -8.89 21.05
N ALA A 8 -28.57 -9.44 20.92
CA ALA A 8 -27.41 -8.90 21.61
C ALA A 8 -27.09 -7.46 21.15
N ILE A 9 -27.18 -7.18 19.85
CA ILE A 9 -27.01 -5.83 19.30
C ILE A 9 -28.05 -4.87 19.90
N THR A 10 -29.35 -5.26 19.89
CA THR A 10 -30.42 -4.43 20.44
C THR A 10 -30.22 -4.13 21.93
N CYS A 11 -29.93 -5.17 22.74
CA CYS A 11 -29.63 -4.98 24.16
C CYS A 11 -28.41 -4.10 24.42
N SER A 12 -27.35 -4.23 23.58
CA SER A 12 -26.16 -3.39 23.69
C SER A 12 -26.49 -1.93 23.39
N GLN A 13 -27.30 -1.66 22.36
CA GLN A 13 -27.74 -0.30 22.00
C GLN A 13 -28.59 0.35 23.11
N GLU A 14 -29.53 -0.41 23.70
CA GLU A 14 -30.33 0.04 24.82
C GLU A 14 -29.46 0.36 26.04
N LEU A 15 -28.44 -0.48 26.32
CA LEU A 15 -27.50 -0.26 27.41
C LEU A 15 -26.61 0.97 27.17
N VAL A 16 -26.13 1.18 25.94
CA VAL A 16 -25.39 2.39 25.56
C VAL A 16 -26.22 3.64 25.82
N GLY A 17 -27.51 3.66 25.43
CA GLY A 17 -28.42 4.77 25.68
C GLY A 17 -28.69 5.00 27.19
N TYR A 18 -28.77 3.92 27.97
CA TYR A 18 -28.91 4.03 29.44
C TYR A 18 -27.67 4.65 30.09
N LEU A 19 -26.48 4.25 29.66
CA LEU A 19 -25.19 4.72 30.18
C LEU A 19 -24.89 6.19 29.85
N GLU A 20 -25.52 6.78 28.81
CA GLU A 20 -25.37 8.20 28.48
C GLU A 20 -25.73 9.14 29.66
N ASN A 21 -26.62 8.69 30.51
CA ASN A 21 -27.12 9.48 31.65
C ASN A 21 -26.37 9.17 32.95
N ILE A 22 -25.32 8.36 32.95
CA ILE A 22 -24.57 7.96 34.15
C ILE A 22 -23.19 8.62 34.12
N GLU A 23 -22.92 9.44 35.14
CA GLU A 23 -21.63 10.09 35.32
C GLU A 23 -20.52 9.06 35.56
N GLY A 24 -19.40 9.18 34.79
CA GLY A 24 -18.27 8.25 34.87
C GLY A 24 -18.42 6.98 34.01
N ALA A 25 -19.53 6.78 33.29
CA ALA A 25 -19.78 5.59 32.46
C ALA A 25 -19.27 5.70 31.02
N ALA A 26 -18.51 6.74 30.67
CA ALA A 26 -18.07 6.98 29.29
C ALA A 26 -17.16 5.88 28.71
N GLU A 27 -16.33 5.24 29.53
CA GLU A 27 -15.45 4.15 29.08
C GLU A 27 -16.23 2.85 28.82
N PRO A 28 -17.03 2.32 29.77
CA PRO A 28 -17.93 1.19 29.53
C PRO A 28 -18.88 1.41 28.35
N GLN A 29 -19.43 2.61 28.20
CA GLN A 29 -20.31 2.97 27.11
C GLN A 29 -19.62 2.78 25.74
N ARG A 30 -18.37 3.27 25.59
CA ARG A 30 -17.57 3.10 24.36
C ARG A 30 -17.26 1.65 24.08
N GLU A 31 -16.90 0.86 25.10
CA GLU A 31 -16.59 -0.57 24.93
C GLU A 31 -17.83 -1.33 24.45
N ILE A 32 -19.00 -1.10 25.06
CA ILE A 32 -20.26 -1.74 24.65
C ILE A 32 -20.67 -1.31 23.24
N ALA A 33 -20.54 -0.02 22.90
CA ALA A 33 -20.79 0.47 21.55
C ALA A 33 -19.88 -0.18 20.51
N SER A 34 -18.60 -0.36 20.84
CA SER A 34 -17.64 -1.06 19.97
C SER A 34 -18.04 -2.52 19.73
N VAL A 35 -18.39 -3.25 20.79
CA VAL A 35 -18.85 -4.65 20.69
C VAL A 35 -20.14 -4.75 19.88
N ALA A 36 -21.07 -3.81 20.05
CA ALA A 36 -22.32 -3.78 19.27
C ALA A 36 -22.05 -3.55 17.76
N MET A 37 -21.08 -2.69 17.44
CA MET A 37 -20.64 -2.49 16.06
C MET A 37 -19.98 -3.75 15.49
N ASP A 38 -19.05 -4.37 16.20
CA ASP A 38 -18.38 -5.60 15.78
C ASP A 38 -19.39 -6.74 15.51
N LEU A 39 -20.41 -6.88 16.39
CA LEU A 39 -21.50 -7.85 16.19
C LEU A 39 -22.35 -7.53 14.97
N LYS A 40 -22.66 -6.27 14.73
CA LYS A 40 -23.39 -5.83 13.53
C LYS A 40 -22.64 -6.12 12.26
N ASP A 41 -21.34 -5.83 12.25
CA ASP A 41 -20.46 -6.12 11.11
C ASP A 41 -20.36 -7.63 10.85
N LEU A 42 -20.27 -8.44 11.92
CA LEU A 42 -20.28 -9.91 11.81
C LEU A 42 -21.58 -10.44 11.21
N VAL A 43 -22.73 -9.92 11.67
CA VAL A 43 -24.05 -10.33 11.12
C VAL A 43 -24.14 -9.96 9.65
N GLY A 44 -23.76 -8.73 9.28
CA GLY A 44 -23.73 -8.29 7.89
C GLY A 44 -22.79 -9.14 7.01
N ALA A 45 -21.61 -9.50 7.52
CA ALA A 45 -20.67 -10.38 6.81
C ALA A 45 -21.26 -11.79 6.61
N VAL A 46 -21.92 -12.35 7.63
CA VAL A 46 -22.59 -13.66 7.55
C VAL A 46 -23.72 -13.64 6.51
N GLU A 47 -24.52 -12.58 6.47
CA GLU A 47 -25.60 -12.42 5.48
C GLU A 47 -25.05 -12.37 4.05
N VAL A 48 -23.98 -11.62 3.83
CA VAL A 48 -23.36 -11.53 2.49
C VAL A 48 -22.70 -12.85 2.08
N ILE A 49 -21.99 -13.52 3.01
CA ILE A 49 -21.22 -14.74 2.67
C ILE A 49 -22.12 -15.97 2.51
N PHE A 50 -23.15 -16.11 3.32
CA PHE A 50 -24.01 -17.31 3.39
C PHE A 50 -25.41 -17.12 2.82
N GLY A 51 -25.82 -15.88 2.51
CA GLY A 51 -27.08 -15.54 1.86
C GLY A 51 -27.09 -15.84 0.36
N GLU A 52 -27.99 -15.22 -0.36
CA GLU A 52 -28.03 -15.30 -1.83
C GLU A 52 -26.77 -14.68 -2.42
N LYS A 53 -26.17 -15.37 -3.38
CA LYS A 53 -24.97 -14.86 -4.06
C LYS A 53 -25.34 -13.67 -4.93
N SER A 54 -24.55 -12.63 -4.81
CA SER A 54 -24.70 -11.39 -5.58
C SER A 54 -23.48 -11.17 -6.47
N ASP A 55 -23.73 -10.74 -7.68
CA ASP A 55 -22.67 -10.35 -8.63
C ASP A 55 -21.88 -9.11 -8.18
N SER A 56 -22.35 -8.39 -7.18
CA SER A 56 -21.60 -7.26 -6.59
C SER A 56 -20.37 -7.69 -5.79
N TYR A 57 -20.22 -9.00 -5.49
CA TYR A 57 -19.13 -9.52 -4.66
C TYR A 57 -18.31 -10.61 -5.35
N ALA A 58 -17.01 -10.63 -5.06
CA ALA A 58 -16.13 -11.77 -5.25
C ALA A 58 -16.06 -12.56 -3.93
N TYR A 59 -16.33 -13.84 -3.97
CA TYR A 59 -16.33 -14.72 -2.79
C TYR A 59 -15.06 -15.55 -2.77
N ALA A 60 -14.38 -15.57 -1.62
CA ALA A 60 -13.14 -16.31 -1.45
C ALA A 60 -13.10 -17.08 -0.14
N ALA A 61 -12.34 -18.18 -0.13
CA ALA A 61 -12.00 -18.95 1.05
C ALA A 61 -10.49 -19.18 1.11
N GLU A 62 -9.88 -18.82 2.22
CA GLU A 62 -8.49 -19.14 2.51
C GLU A 62 -8.44 -20.17 3.64
N LEU A 63 -7.92 -21.36 3.34
CA LEU A 63 -7.79 -22.46 4.29
C LEU A 63 -6.37 -22.49 4.84
N CYS A 64 -6.23 -22.34 6.14
CA CYS A 64 -4.93 -22.37 6.81
C CYS A 64 -4.49 -23.83 7.07
N ARG A 65 -3.43 -24.28 6.39
CA ARG A 65 -2.91 -25.66 6.53
C ARG A 65 -1.91 -25.85 7.69
N LYS A 66 -1.67 -24.85 8.53
CA LYS A 66 -0.74 -24.97 9.68
C LYS A 66 -1.45 -25.63 10.85
N LYS A 67 -0.87 -26.74 11.36
CA LYS A 67 -1.43 -27.58 12.43
C LYS A 67 -1.78 -26.86 13.74
N ASP A 68 -1.20 -25.69 14.02
CA ASP A 68 -1.29 -25.05 15.34
C ASP A 68 -2.17 -23.78 15.40
N LYS A 69 -2.65 -23.26 14.28
CA LYS A 69 -3.61 -22.15 14.21
C LYS A 69 -4.45 -22.30 12.96
N GLN A 70 -5.56 -22.97 13.09
CA GLN A 70 -6.61 -22.98 12.06
C GLN A 70 -7.37 -21.66 12.16
N THR A 71 -7.03 -20.74 11.29
CA THR A 71 -7.86 -19.55 11.01
C THR A 71 -8.23 -19.62 9.54
N ASP A 72 -9.25 -20.40 9.24
CA ASP A 72 -9.88 -20.37 7.93
C ASP A 72 -10.57 -19.00 7.79
N LYS A 73 -10.45 -18.39 6.63
CA LYS A 73 -10.99 -17.08 6.34
C LYS A 73 -11.96 -17.19 5.18
N LEU A 74 -13.16 -16.66 5.37
CA LEU A 74 -14.15 -16.47 4.30
C LEU A 74 -14.28 -14.99 4.04
N GLU A 75 -14.30 -14.60 2.79
CA GLU A 75 -14.38 -13.21 2.35
C GLU A 75 -15.42 -13.02 1.26
N ALA A 76 -16.12 -11.88 1.34
CA ALA A 76 -16.88 -11.33 0.23
C ALA A 76 -16.32 -9.93 -0.06
N LEU A 77 -15.72 -9.76 -1.23
CA LEU A 77 -15.01 -8.55 -1.64
C LEU A 77 -15.88 -7.81 -2.66
N VAL A 78 -16.17 -6.55 -2.43
CA VAL A 78 -16.93 -5.71 -3.38
C VAL A 78 -16.16 -5.59 -4.69
N VAL A 79 -16.75 -6.00 -5.80
CA VAL A 79 -16.12 -5.97 -7.13
C VAL A 79 -16.14 -4.55 -7.69
N ASN A 80 -17.30 -3.88 -7.57
CA ASN A 80 -17.52 -2.51 -8.05
C ASN A 80 -17.99 -1.62 -6.88
N VAL A 81 -17.09 -0.77 -6.40
CA VAL A 81 -17.40 0.15 -5.29
C VAL A 81 -18.36 1.25 -5.73
N GLY A 82 -18.33 1.64 -7.02
CA GLY A 82 -19.17 2.70 -7.58
C GLY A 82 -20.66 2.45 -7.39
N GLU A 83 -21.13 1.20 -7.58
CA GLU A 83 -22.53 0.84 -7.36
C GLU A 83 -22.95 1.06 -5.89
N ALA A 84 -22.11 0.63 -4.96
CA ALA A 84 -22.39 0.82 -3.54
C ALA A 84 -22.36 2.30 -3.12
N LEU A 85 -21.51 3.12 -3.77
CA LEU A 85 -21.46 4.55 -3.55
C LEU A 85 -22.68 5.27 -4.12
N GLU A 86 -23.20 4.86 -5.28
CA GLU A 86 -24.44 5.41 -5.83
C GLU A 86 -25.58 5.24 -4.85
N ASP A 87 -25.78 4.01 -4.34
CA ASP A 87 -26.89 3.69 -3.45
C ASP A 87 -26.78 4.38 -2.08
N LYS A 88 -25.58 4.39 -1.50
CA LYS A 88 -25.40 4.77 -0.09
C LYS A 88 -24.91 6.19 0.12
N LEU A 89 -24.32 6.83 -0.89
CA LEU A 89 -23.69 8.14 -0.75
C LEU A 89 -24.26 9.15 -1.76
N TYR A 90 -24.15 8.88 -3.06
CA TYR A 90 -24.47 9.90 -4.07
C TYR A 90 -25.95 10.21 -4.13
N SER A 91 -26.83 9.21 -3.95
CA SER A 91 -28.28 9.40 -3.87
C SER A 91 -28.73 10.24 -2.67
N GLN A 92 -27.92 10.33 -1.62
CA GLN A 92 -28.28 10.98 -0.36
C GLN A 92 -27.58 12.35 -0.15
N THR A 93 -26.64 12.72 -1.03
CA THR A 93 -25.84 13.93 -0.88
C THR A 93 -25.96 14.85 -2.10
N LYS A 94 -25.92 16.15 -1.88
CA LYS A 94 -25.96 17.14 -2.97
C LYS A 94 -24.62 17.23 -3.72
N SER A 95 -23.53 17.01 -3.02
CA SER A 95 -22.18 17.05 -3.57
C SER A 95 -21.20 16.25 -2.70
N VAL A 96 -20.21 15.65 -3.33
CA VAL A 96 -19.12 14.93 -2.68
C VAL A 96 -17.81 15.47 -3.24
N VAL A 97 -16.83 15.72 -2.36
CA VAL A 97 -15.49 16.17 -2.73
C VAL A 97 -14.49 15.07 -2.36
N PHE A 98 -13.77 14.57 -3.34
CA PHE A 98 -12.65 13.66 -3.16
C PHE A 98 -11.35 14.45 -3.27
N ALA A 99 -10.49 14.37 -2.27
CA ALA A 99 -9.20 15.04 -2.27
C ALA A 99 -8.09 14.07 -1.86
N SER A 100 -7.10 13.87 -2.73
CA SER A 100 -5.92 13.05 -2.46
C SER A 100 -4.80 13.41 -3.43
N ALA A 101 -3.56 13.10 -3.05
CA ALA A 101 -2.39 13.22 -3.93
C ALA A 101 -2.34 12.12 -5.02
N THR A 102 -3.19 11.10 -4.93
CA THR A 102 -3.14 9.88 -5.76
C THR A 102 -4.47 9.54 -6.43
N LEU A 103 -5.23 10.54 -6.89
CA LEU A 103 -6.47 10.33 -7.65
C LEU A 103 -6.20 10.21 -9.17
N SER A 104 -5.07 10.72 -9.65
CA SER A 104 -4.74 10.73 -11.08
C SER A 104 -3.47 9.92 -11.39
N ILE A 105 -3.44 9.37 -12.59
CA ILE A 105 -2.31 8.68 -13.20
C ILE A 105 -1.88 9.49 -14.41
N ASP A 106 -0.68 10.07 -14.39
CA ASP A 106 -0.17 10.95 -15.45
C ASP A 106 -1.17 12.09 -15.84
N GLY A 107 -1.88 12.63 -14.84
CA GLY A 107 -2.90 13.67 -15.02
C GLY A 107 -4.29 13.16 -15.42
N ASP A 108 -4.45 11.89 -15.71
CA ASP A 108 -5.71 11.26 -16.08
C ASP A 108 -6.45 10.72 -14.84
N PHE A 109 -7.72 11.09 -14.68
CA PHE A 109 -8.60 10.68 -13.58
C PHE A 109 -9.53 9.51 -13.92
N THR A 110 -9.52 9.04 -15.17
CA THR A 110 -10.45 8.01 -15.68
C THR A 110 -10.50 6.77 -14.81
N SER A 111 -9.34 6.27 -14.35
CA SER A 111 -9.30 5.08 -13.48
C SER A 111 -9.99 5.31 -12.13
N PHE A 112 -9.86 6.51 -11.55
CA PHE A 112 -10.54 6.88 -10.31
C PHE A 112 -12.04 7.05 -10.52
N GLU A 113 -12.43 7.76 -11.58
CA GLU A 113 -13.83 7.99 -11.94
C GLU A 113 -14.58 6.69 -12.18
N ASN A 114 -13.96 5.75 -12.92
CA ASN A 114 -14.52 4.41 -13.13
C ASN A 114 -14.66 3.63 -11.82
N ALA A 115 -13.62 3.63 -10.97
CA ALA A 115 -13.64 2.92 -9.69
C ALA A 115 -14.71 3.47 -8.74
N MET A 116 -14.97 4.79 -8.79
CA MET A 116 -15.98 5.46 -7.96
C MET A 116 -17.37 5.51 -8.60
N GLY A 117 -17.55 4.98 -9.81
CA GLY A 117 -18.85 5.00 -10.53
C GLY A 117 -19.28 6.39 -11.03
N LEU A 118 -18.32 7.31 -11.22
CA LEU A 118 -18.62 8.68 -11.61
C LEU A 118 -18.86 8.83 -13.12
N ASN A 119 -18.43 7.86 -13.92
CA ASN A 119 -18.61 7.82 -15.39
C ASN A 119 -19.84 7.00 -15.84
N ALA A 120 -20.73 6.62 -14.91
CA ALA A 120 -21.93 5.88 -15.21
C ALA A 120 -23.02 6.84 -15.76
N GLY A 121 -23.06 7.04 -17.07
CA GLY A 121 -24.08 7.84 -17.77
C GLY A 121 -23.52 8.78 -18.83
N GLU A 122 -24.40 9.41 -19.61
CA GLU A 122 -24.04 10.35 -20.68
C GLU A 122 -23.54 11.71 -20.15
N ASP A 123 -23.92 12.08 -18.92
CA ASP A 123 -23.47 13.31 -18.26
C ASP A 123 -22.37 13.02 -17.26
N THR A 124 -21.17 13.57 -17.47
CA THR A 124 -20.09 13.55 -16.49
C THR A 124 -20.49 14.33 -15.25
N ARG A 125 -20.80 13.61 -14.15
CA ARG A 125 -21.12 14.21 -12.85
C ARG A 125 -19.87 14.79 -12.16
N ALA A 126 -18.67 14.34 -12.59
CA ALA A 126 -17.41 14.71 -11.96
C ALA A 126 -16.79 15.95 -12.58
N ARG A 127 -16.20 16.79 -11.72
CA ARG A 127 -15.27 17.84 -12.12
C ARG A 127 -13.94 17.53 -11.48
N THR A 128 -12.90 17.39 -12.30
CA THR A 128 -11.56 17.10 -11.86
C THR A 128 -10.70 18.35 -11.84
N CYS A 129 -9.80 18.43 -10.86
CA CYS A 129 -8.83 19.50 -10.75
C CYS A 129 -7.52 18.91 -10.24
N GLN A 130 -6.42 19.15 -10.93
CA GLN A 130 -5.09 18.83 -10.48
C GLN A 130 -4.39 20.11 -10.06
N LEU A 131 -3.91 20.14 -8.82
CA LEU A 131 -3.10 21.24 -8.30
C LEU A 131 -1.65 20.79 -8.24
N ASP A 132 -0.75 21.71 -8.53
CA ASP A 132 0.68 21.46 -8.37
C ASP A 132 1.05 21.28 -6.91
N SER A 133 2.10 20.50 -6.67
CA SER A 133 2.63 20.31 -5.32
C SER A 133 3.28 21.60 -4.81
N SER A 134 3.12 21.87 -3.51
CA SER A 134 3.89 22.92 -2.81
C SER A 134 5.36 22.57 -2.65
N TYR A 135 5.77 21.33 -2.96
CA TYR A 135 7.13 20.84 -2.88
C TYR A 135 7.73 20.70 -4.28
N ASP A 136 8.98 21.13 -4.43
CA ASP A 136 9.77 20.92 -5.65
C ASP A 136 10.37 19.51 -5.64
N PHE A 137 9.60 18.55 -6.15
CA PHE A 137 10.04 17.16 -6.23
C PHE A 137 11.22 16.97 -7.18
N ASP A 138 11.30 17.72 -8.27
CA ASP A 138 12.38 17.58 -9.26
C ASP A 138 13.73 17.99 -8.70
N LYS A 139 13.75 18.95 -7.79
CA LYS A 139 14.96 19.40 -7.09
C LYS A 139 15.32 18.51 -5.91
N ASN A 140 14.32 17.98 -5.21
CA ASN A 140 14.48 17.35 -3.92
C ASN A 140 14.48 15.82 -3.95
N MET A 141 14.06 15.21 -5.07
CA MET A 141 14.01 13.76 -5.21
C MET A 141 14.59 13.29 -6.54
N THR A 142 15.63 12.46 -6.47
CA THR A 142 16.17 11.75 -7.63
C THR A 142 15.58 10.33 -7.68
N VAL A 143 15.17 9.91 -8.86
CA VAL A 143 14.68 8.56 -9.11
C VAL A 143 15.72 7.78 -9.89
N TYR A 144 16.21 6.69 -9.34
CA TYR A 144 17.09 5.75 -10.04
C TYR A 144 16.32 4.51 -10.48
N VAL A 145 16.50 4.11 -11.74
CA VAL A 145 15.96 2.86 -12.29
C VAL A 145 17.13 1.95 -12.64
N ALA A 146 17.24 0.81 -11.94
CA ALA A 146 18.31 -0.15 -12.18
C ALA A 146 18.08 -0.87 -13.54
N ASN A 147 19.02 -0.71 -14.49
CA ASN A 147 18.88 -1.25 -15.85
C ASN A 147 19.53 -2.62 -16.04
N ASP A 148 20.51 -2.97 -15.21
CA ASP A 148 21.25 -4.23 -15.23
C ASP A 148 20.69 -5.29 -14.28
N ILE A 149 19.69 -4.95 -13.47
CA ILE A 149 19.00 -5.94 -12.62
C ILE A 149 18.20 -6.90 -13.51
N PRO A 150 18.27 -8.24 -13.29
CA PRO A 150 17.44 -9.20 -14.03
C PRO A 150 15.93 -8.98 -13.82
N GLU A 151 15.09 -9.54 -14.67
CA GLU A 151 13.63 -9.54 -14.41
C GLU A 151 13.31 -10.36 -13.14
N PRO A 152 12.23 -10.02 -12.39
CA PRO A 152 11.87 -10.71 -11.15
C PRO A 152 11.63 -12.24 -11.25
N SER A 153 11.45 -12.76 -12.45
CA SER A 153 11.32 -14.21 -12.72
C SER A 153 12.66 -14.92 -12.97
N ASP A 154 13.72 -14.16 -13.15
CA ASP A 154 15.06 -14.69 -13.41
C ASP A 154 15.68 -15.27 -12.12
N PRO A 155 16.35 -16.45 -12.17
CA PRO A 155 17.01 -17.05 -11.03
C PRO A 155 18.06 -16.14 -10.35
N HIS A 156 18.75 -15.28 -11.13
CA HIS A 156 19.78 -14.36 -10.64
C HIS A 156 19.22 -13.02 -10.08
N TYR A 157 17.90 -12.84 -10.11
CA TYR A 157 17.27 -11.61 -9.64
C TYR A 157 17.58 -11.31 -8.18
N LEU A 158 17.45 -12.30 -7.29
CA LEU A 158 17.68 -12.09 -5.85
C LEU A 158 19.12 -11.74 -5.55
N GLU A 159 20.10 -12.37 -6.19
CA GLU A 159 21.52 -12.07 -6.02
C GLU A 159 21.85 -10.63 -6.43
N ALA A 160 21.33 -10.19 -7.59
CA ALA A 160 21.50 -8.82 -8.05
C ALA A 160 20.81 -7.81 -7.11
N LEU A 161 19.62 -8.15 -6.59
CA LEU A 161 18.90 -7.33 -5.63
C LEU A 161 19.66 -7.21 -4.31
N GLU A 162 20.19 -8.29 -3.77
CA GLU A 162 20.99 -8.31 -2.55
C GLU A 162 22.24 -7.42 -2.69
N ARG A 163 22.94 -7.49 -3.83
CA ARG A 163 24.06 -6.58 -4.16
C ARG A 163 23.62 -5.12 -4.16
N LEU A 164 22.51 -4.81 -4.83
CA LEU A 164 21.95 -3.46 -4.82
C LEU A 164 21.62 -2.99 -3.39
N LEU A 165 20.95 -3.82 -2.60
CA LEU A 165 20.54 -3.48 -1.24
C LEU A 165 21.76 -3.22 -0.34
N VAL A 166 22.76 -4.11 -0.33
CA VAL A 166 23.97 -3.91 0.44
C VAL A 166 24.66 -2.60 0.05
N GLY A 167 24.96 -2.42 -1.24
CA GLY A 167 25.69 -1.25 -1.72
C GLY A 167 24.97 0.07 -1.45
N THR A 168 23.66 0.12 -1.67
CA THR A 168 22.89 1.36 -1.47
C THR A 168 22.72 1.72 0.01
N HIS A 169 22.54 0.73 0.91
CA HIS A 169 22.44 0.98 2.35
C HIS A 169 23.79 1.47 2.93
N ILE A 170 24.91 0.90 2.48
CA ILE A 170 26.24 1.36 2.88
C ILE A 170 26.48 2.77 2.35
N ALA A 171 26.27 3.01 1.05
CA ALA A 171 26.48 4.32 0.44
C ALA A 171 25.61 5.41 1.07
N GLN A 172 24.36 5.10 1.47
CA GLN A 172 23.43 6.04 2.08
C GLN A 172 23.60 6.17 3.60
N GLN A 173 24.43 5.34 4.23
CA GLN A 173 24.61 5.27 5.69
C GLN A 173 23.30 5.06 6.44
N GLY A 174 22.49 4.08 5.99
CA GLY A 174 21.17 3.78 6.55
C GLY A 174 20.06 4.74 6.10
N SER A 175 19.02 4.93 6.92
CA SER A 175 17.84 5.79 6.63
C SER A 175 17.06 5.36 5.38
N MET A 176 16.99 4.05 5.12
CA MET A 176 16.36 3.50 3.93
C MET A 176 15.16 2.63 4.27
N LEU A 177 14.09 2.77 3.50
CA LEU A 177 12.92 1.92 3.55
C LEU A 177 12.85 1.08 2.28
N THR A 178 12.97 -0.24 2.41
CA THR A 178 12.78 -1.16 1.27
C THR A 178 11.40 -1.79 1.34
N LEU A 179 10.59 -1.58 0.30
CA LEU A 179 9.20 -1.98 0.22
C LEU A 179 9.03 -3.21 -0.64
N PHE A 180 8.92 -4.36 0.02
CA PHE A 180 8.72 -5.64 -0.65
C PHE A 180 7.24 -5.95 -0.91
N THR A 181 6.98 -6.68 -1.98
CA THR A 181 5.66 -7.24 -2.31
C THR A 181 5.51 -8.70 -1.83
N ASN A 182 6.61 -9.36 -1.46
CA ASN A 182 6.65 -10.76 -1.08
C ASN A 182 7.47 -10.97 0.20
N ARG A 183 6.84 -11.56 1.21
CA ARG A 183 7.48 -11.83 2.51
C ARG A 183 8.68 -12.77 2.40
N ARG A 184 8.59 -13.83 1.60
CA ARG A 184 9.69 -14.80 1.47
C ARG A 184 10.94 -14.18 0.85
N GLU A 185 10.75 -13.31 -0.15
CA GLU A 185 11.85 -12.58 -0.77
C GLU A 185 12.46 -11.58 0.22
N MET A 186 11.63 -10.86 0.95
CA MET A 186 12.07 -9.93 1.99
C MET A 186 12.91 -10.62 3.06
N GLU A 187 12.44 -11.77 3.58
CA GLU A 187 13.16 -12.52 4.63
C GLU A 187 14.47 -13.09 4.09
N LYS A 188 14.51 -13.62 2.87
CA LYS A 188 15.76 -14.10 2.23
C LYS A 188 16.77 -12.97 2.06
N CYS A 189 16.38 -11.84 1.49
CA CYS A 189 17.26 -10.68 1.36
C CYS A 189 17.73 -10.17 2.73
N PHE A 190 16.86 -10.17 3.73
CA PHE A 190 17.22 -9.77 5.08
C PHE A 190 18.32 -10.64 5.68
N ASP A 191 18.21 -11.97 5.54
CA ASP A 191 19.16 -12.92 6.10
C ASP A 191 20.56 -12.81 5.46
N VAL A 192 20.65 -12.31 4.22
CA VAL A 192 21.93 -12.04 3.52
C VAL A 192 22.45 -10.64 3.82
N VAL A 193 21.59 -9.62 3.74
CA VAL A 193 21.99 -8.21 3.81
C VAL A 193 22.31 -7.76 5.24
N GLN A 194 21.52 -8.19 6.22
CA GLN A 194 21.66 -7.74 7.62
C GLN A 194 23.04 -8.06 8.24
N PRO A 195 23.65 -9.25 8.07
CA PRO A 195 25.00 -9.50 8.60
C PRO A 195 26.05 -8.58 8.02
N VAL A 196 26.00 -8.30 6.70
CA VAL A 196 26.95 -7.42 6.01
C VAL A 196 26.82 -5.97 6.51
N LEU A 197 25.59 -5.47 6.64
CA LEU A 197 25.36 -4.11 7.17
C LEU A 197 25.79 -3.98 8.63
N LYS A 198 25.66 -5.04 9.41
CA LYS A 198 26.12 -5.06 10.79
C LYS A 198 27.64 -4.92 10.92
N GLU A 199 28.42 -5.48 10.00
CA GLU A 199 29.88 -5.32 9.94
C GLU A 199 30.28 -3.85 9.66
N GLU A 200 29.42 -3.12 8.96
CA GLU A 200 29.57 -1.67 8.66
C GLU A 200 28.92 -0.76 9.73
N ASP A 201 28.57 -1.32 10.90
CA ASP A 201 27.87 -0.62 12.01
C ASP A 201 26.51 -0.02 11.63
N LEU A 202 25.85 -0.59 10.61
CA LEU A 202 24.53 -0.17 10.15
C LEU A 202 23.45 -1.12 10.65
N ARG A 203 22.35 -0.53 11.13
CA ARG A 203 21.20 -1.28 11.67
C ARG A 203 20.15 -1.52 10.60
N LEU A 204 19.77 -2.78 10.41
CA LEU A 204 18.64 -3.18 9.56
C LEU A 204 17.63 -3.97 10.37
N VAL A 205 16.36 -3.60 10.29
CA VAL A 205 15.23 -4.35 10.87
C VAL A 205 14.29 -4.81 9.77
N CYS A 206 13.49 -5.84 10.08
CA CYS A 206 12.61 -6.47 9.10
C CYS A 206 11.23 -6.76 9.70
N GLN A 207 10.19 -6.56 8.92
CA GLN A 207 8.81 -6.88 9.28
C GLN A 207 8.55 -8.40 9.26
N LYS A 208 9.16 -9.14 10.22
CA LYS A 208 8.93 -10.58 10.41
C LYS A 208 7.59 -10.86 11.09
N TRP A 209 7.17 -12.14 11.09
CA TRP A 209 6.00 -12.58 11.85
C TRP A 209 6.14 -12.28 13.34
N GLY A 210 5.07 -11.79 13.96
CA GLY A 210 5.02 -11.48 15.39
C GLY A 210 5.69 -10.16 15.79
N VAL A 211 6.28 -9.41 14.85
CA VAL A 211 6.86 -8.10 15.13
C VAL A 211 5.77 -7.03 14.99
N SER A 212 5.68 -6.16 15.98
CA SER A 212 4.72 -5.06 15.99
C SER A 212 5.05 -4.05 14.89
N VAL A 213 4.10 -3.81 13.98
CA VAL A 213 4.23 -2.77 12.93
C VAL A 213 4.41 -1.39 13.57
N LYS A 214 3.68 -1.11 14.66
CA LYS A 214 3.81 0.15 15.40
C LYS A 214 5.20 0.30 16.01
N GLY A 215 5.72 -0.77 16.65
CA GLY A 215 7.07 -0.76 17.23
C GLY A 215 8.15 -0.50 16.17
N LEU A 216 8.07 -1.14 15.00
CA LEU A 216 9.00 -0.89 13.90
C LEU A 216 8.95 0.56 13.39
N ARG A 217 7.74 1.14 13.32
CA ARG A 217 7.57 2.55 12.95
C ARG A 217 8.20 3.48 13.96
N ASP A 218 7.93 3.26 15.25
CA ASP A 218 8.45 4.07 16.33
C ASP A 218 9.99 4.02 16.40
N ASP A 219 10.58 2.83 16.19
CA ASP A 219 12.03 2.65 16.15
C ASP A 219 12.66 3.36 14.94
N PHE A 220 12.05 3.24 13.76
CA PHE A 220 12.53 3.90 12.54
C PHE A 220 12.48 5.42 12.64
N ILE A 221 11.46 6.00 13.27
CA ILE A 221 11.34 7.45 13.47
C ILE A 221 12.40 7.97 14.45
N LYS A 222 12.77 7.18 15.46
CA LYS A 222 13.74 7.58 16.50
C LYS A 222 15.18 7.48 16.07
N ASP A 223 15.51 6.54 15.18
CA ASP A 223 16.87 6.26 14.75
C ASP A 223 17.09 6.67 13.29
N ARG A 224 17.92 7.70 13.11
CA ARG A 224 18.24 8.27 11.78
C ARG A 224 19.07 7.36 10.88
N HIS A 225 19.70 6.33 11.45
CA HIS A 225 20.56 5.39 10.72
C HIS A 225 19.91 4.03 10.55
N LEU A 226 18.68 3.85 11.09
CA LEU A 226 17.96 2.60 10.96
C LEU A 226 17.42 2.43 9.55
N SER A 227 17.64 1.26 8.96
CA SER A 227 16.99 0.83 7.73
C SER A 227 15.91 -0.21 8.03
N LEU A 228 14.87 -0.26 7.20
CA LEU A 228 13.71 -1.13 7.40
C LEU A 228 13.36 -1.88 6.11
N PHE A 229 13.24 -3.20 6.19
CA PHE A 229 12.59 -4.02 5.19
C PHE A 229 11.14 -4.26 5.59
N ALA A 230 10.20 -3.82 4.74
CA ALA A 230 8.77 -3.82 5.04
C ALA A 230 7.91 -4.34 3.89
N LEU A 231 6.68 -4.71 4.23
CA LEU A 231 5.63 -5.19 3.33
C LEU A 231 4.55 -4.11 3.12
N LYS A 232 3.47 -4.49 2.43
CA LYS A 232 2.36 -3.60 2.01
C LYS A 232 1.83 -2.68 3.12
N SER A 233 1.80 -3.11 4.38
CA SER A 233 1.35 -2.28 5.50
C SER A 233 2.18 -1.01 5.75
N PHE A 234 3.37 -0.92 5.12
CA PHE A 234 4.21 0.27 5.13
C PHE A 234 4.13 1.09 3.84
N TRP A 235 3.45 0.59 2.81
CA TRP A 235 3.19 1.36 1.58
C TRP A 235 2.20 2.49 1.83
N GLU A 236 1.30 2.32 2.80
CA GLU A 236 0.29 3.29 3.20
C GLU A 236 0.47 3.71 4.67
N GLY A 237 0.10 4.94 5.00
CA GLY A 237 0.03 5.42 6.39
C GLY A 237 1.34 5.46 7.19
N PHE A 238 2.52 5.28 6.55
CA PHE A 238 3.81 5.44 7.20
C PHE A 238 4.32 6.87 6.99
N ASP A 239 4.48 7.60 8.08
CA ASP A 239 5.01 8.95 8.09
C ASP A 239 6.29 8.99 8.91
N ALA A 240 7.40 9.38 8.26
CA ALA A 240 8.69 9.53 8.89
C ALA A 240 9.28 10.91 8.55
N PRO A 241 9.85 11.63 9.51
CA PRO A 241 10.49 12.92 9.26
C PRO A 241 11.62 12.80 8.22
N GLY A 242 11.79 13.81 7.38
CA GLY A 242 12.71 13.77 6.23
C GLY A 242 14.14 13.35 6.54
N SER A 243 14.66 13.66 7.74
CA SER A 243 16.00 13.24 8.15
C SER A 243 16.12 11.74 8.50
N THR A 244 15.00 11.03 8.74
CA THR A 244 15.00 9.60 9.06
C THR A 244 14.67 8.73 7.85
N LEU A 245 14.03 9.28 6.82
CA LEU A 245 13.74 8.59 5.57
C LEU A 245 14.39 9.33 4.41
N ARG A 246 15.60 8.91 4.04
CA ARG A 246 16.36 9.49 2.93
C ARG A 246 16.30 8.68 1.65
N GLY A 247 15.89 7.42 1.73
CA GLY A 247 15.76 6.58 0.54
C GLY A 247 14.61 5.59 0.65
N VAL A 248 13.93 5.38 -0.48
CA VAL A 248 12.94 4.31 -0.65
C VAL A 248 13.42 3.40 -1.78
N ILE A 249 13.44 2.09 -1.53
CA ILE A 249 13.74 1.08 -2.54
C ILE A 249 12.48 0.26 -2.81
N ILE A 250 12.10 0.14 -4.07
CA ILE A 250 11.04 -0.74 -4.53
C ILE A 250 11.67 -1.85 -5.38
N PRO A 251 11.89 -3.05 -4.78
CA PRO A 251 12.49 -4.18 -5.48
C PRO A 251 11.66 -4.64 -6.69
N LYS A 252 10.33 -4.64 -6.54
CA LYS A 252 9.41 -5.19 -7.50
C LYS A 252 8.13 -4.35 -7.56
N LEU A 253 7.63 -4.08 -8.76
CA LEU A 253 6.37 -3.36 -8.94
C LEU A 253 5.22 -4.04 -8.20
N PRO A 254 4.34 -3.27 -7.49
CA PRO A 254 3.35 -3.79 -6.56
C PRO A 254 2.08 -4.32 -7.24
N PHE A 255 2.25 -5.13 -8.27
CA PHE A 255 1.11 -5.83 -8.89
C PHE A 255 0.48 -6.82 -7.91
N SER A 256 -0.84 -6.92 -7.93
CA SER A 256 -1.59 -7.94 -7.22
C SER A 256 -1.13 -9.34 -7.63
N LYS A 257 -1.23 -10.29 -6.71
CA LYS A 257 -0.89 -11.69 -7.03
C LYS A 257 -1.90 -12.23 -8.05
N PRO A 258 -1.46 -13.11 -8.97
CA PRO A 258 -2.39 -13.76 -9.91
C PRO A 258 -3.51 -14.57 -9.24
N THR A 259 -3.32 -14.93 -7.96
CA THR A 259 -4.28 -15.68 -7.14
C THR A 259 -5.12 -14.79 -6.23
N ASP A 260 -5.02 -13.47 -6.38
CA ASP A 260 -5.85 -12.53 -5.61
C ASP A 260 -7.32 -12.68 -6.01
N PRO A 261 -8.24 -12.97 -5.06
CA PRO A 261 -9.63 -13.28 -5.39
C PRO A 261 -10.36 -12.19 -6.17
N LEU A 262 -10.14 -10.92 -5.78
CA LEU A 262 -10.75 -9.78 -6.46
C LEU A 262 -10.20 -9.60 -7.87
N SER A 263 -8.90 -9.77 -8.05
CA SER A 263 -8.27 -9.71 -9.38
C SER A 263 -8.73 -10.86 -10.29
N CYS A 264 -8.88 -12.07 -9.74
CA CYS A 264 -9.42 -13.21 -10.47
C CYS A 264 -10.86 -12.94 -10.91
N GLU A 265 -11.72 -12.48 -10.02
CA GLU A 265 -13.12 -12.19 -10.33
C GLU A 265 -13.26 -11.08 -11.37
N ARG A 266 -12.47 -10.01 -11.25
CA ARG A 266 -12.44 -8.92 -12.25
C ARG A 266 -12.01 -9.43 -13.63
N ALA A 267 -11.01 -10.33 -13.67
CA ALA A 267 -10.55 -10.92 -14.93
C ALA A 267 -11.60 -11.83 -15.61
N THR A 268 -12.56 -12.40 -14.87
CA THR A 268 -13.68 -13.14 -15.47
C THR A 268 -14.76 -12.24 -16.07
N ARG A 269 -14.83 -10.99 -15.64
CA ARG A 269 -15.87 -10.02 -16.04
C ARG A 269 -15.39 -9.00 -17.06
N ASP A 270 -14.12 -8.78 -17.15
CA ASP A 270 -13.51 -7.73 -17.97
C ASP A 270 -12.22 -8.26 -18.62
N ASP A 271 -12.26 -8.42 -19.94
CA ASP A 271 -11.10 -8.88 -20.74
C ASP A 271 -9.90 -7.93 -20.62
N HIS A 272 -10.15 -6.69 -20.22
CA HIS A 272 -9.14 -5.65 -19.99
C HIS A 272 -8.86 -5.38 -18.50
N ALA A 273 -9.26 -6.28 -17.61
CA ALA A 273 -9.16 -6.12 -16.15
C ALA A 273 -7.74 -5.73 -15.68
N TRP A 274 -6.70 -6.24 -16.35
CA TRP A 274 -5.33 -5.88 -16.00
C TRP A 274 -5.06 -4.37 -16.21
N SER A 275 -5.48 -3.81 -17.34
CA SER A 275 -5.30 -2.39 -17.66
C SER A 275 -6.27 -1.48 -16.89
N HIS A 276 -7.48 -1.96 -16.58
CA HIS A 276 -8.48 -1.17 -15.89
C HIS A 276 -8.29 -1.13 -14.37
N TYR A 277 -7.70 -2.18 -13.77
CA TYR A 277 -7.59 -2.32 -12.32
C TYR A 277 -6.15 -2.53 -11.83
N SER A 278 -5.44 -3.56 -12.35
CA SER A 278 -4.16 -3.98 -11.78
C SER A 278 -3.04 -2.97 -12.06
N LEU A 279 -2.96 -2.46 -13.28
CA LEU A 279 -1.96 -1.47 -13.66
C LEU A 279 -2.18 -0.13 -12.93
N PRO A 280 -3.38 0.48 -12.95
CA PRO A 280 -3.66 1.70 -12.21
C PRO A 280 -3.33 1.59 -10.73
N GLN A 281 -3.75 0.52 -10.08
CA GLN A 281 -3.47 0.28 -8.67
C GLN A 281 -1.97 0.23 -8.38
N ALA A 282 -1.20 -0.54 -9.16
CA ALA A 282 0.25 -0.64 -8.98
C ALA A 282 0.96 0.70 -9.20
N VAL A 283 0.53 1.50 -10.18
CA VAL A 283 1.05 2.85 -10.43
C VAL A 283 0.78 3.77 -9.24
N LEU A 284 -0.45 3.80 -8.72
CA LEU A 284 -0.82 4.63 -7.57
C LEU A 284 -0.07 4.21 -6.30
N GLU A 285 0.07 2.93 -6.02
CA GLU A 285 0.86 2.43 -4.89
C GLU A 285 2.33 2.87 -5.01
N THR A 286 2.94 2.78 -6.20
CA THR A 286 4.31 3.25 -6.44
C THR A 286 4.42 4.77 -6.24
N LYS A 287 3.47 5.55 -6.75
CA LYS A 287 3.40 7.01 -6.55
C LYS A 287 3.26 7.38 -5.07
N GLN A 288 2.43 6.66 -4.32
CA GLN A 288 2.28 6.85 -2.87
C GLN A 288 3.58 6.59 -2.12
N ALA A 289 4.29 5.50 -2.46
CA ALA A 289 5.58 5.18 -1.86
C ALA A 289 6.62 6.27 -2.14
N ALA A 290 6.69 6.76 -3.38
CA ALA A 290 7.56 7.87 -3.77
C ALA A 290 7.26 9.16 -3.00
N GLY A 291 5.98 9.50 -2.84
CA GLY A 291 5.54 10.70 -2.13
C GLY A 291 5.90 10.75 -0.65
N ARG A 292 6.39 9.66 -0.06
CA ARG A 292 6.83 9.62 1.35
C ARG A 292 8.17 10.29 1.59
N LEU A 293 9.00 10.41 0.56
CA LEU A 293 10.34 10.95 0.68
C LEU A 293 10.37 12.45 0.98
N ILE A 294 9.40 13.21 0.50
CA ILE A 294 9.39 14.67 0.62
C ILE A 294 8.15 15.10 1.40
N ARG A 295 8.34 15.56 2.63
CA ARG A 295 7.30 16.04 3.56
C ARG A 295 7.42 17.53 3.87
N LYS A 296 8.62 18.07 3.69
CA LYS A 296 8.94 19.49 3.86
C LYS A 296 9.76 19.96 2.68
N ALA A 297 9.76 21.23 2.41
CA ALA A 297 10.54 21.83 1.32
C ALA A 297 12.06 21.61 1.46
N SER A 298 12.55 21.34 2.68
CA SER A 298 13.96 21.05 2.97
C SER A 298 14.34 19.58 2.81
N ASP A 299 13.37 18.68 2.70
CA ASP A 299 13.64 17.23 2.61
C ASP A 299 14.28 16.91 1.27
N LYS A 300 15.23 15.98 1.30
CA LYS A 300 15.85 15.40 0.10
C LYS A 300 15.83 13.89 0.22
N GLY A 301 15.64 13.22 -0.90
CA GLY A 301 15.61 11.78 -0.89
C GLY A 301 15.83 11.14 -2.25
N VAL A 302 16.04 9.83 -2.24
CA VAL A 302 16.21 9.02 -3.43
C VAL A 302 15.17 7.92 -3.50
N LEU A 303 14.60 7.71 -4.67
CA LEU A 303 13.77 6.57 -4.98
C LEU A 303 14.53 5.62 -5.89
N ILE A 304 14.68 4.36 -5.49
CA ILE A 304 15.36 3.34 -6.29
C ILE A 304 14.33 2.30 -6.72
N LEU A 305 14.17 2.15 -8.02
CA LEU A 305 13.26 1.20 -8.63
C LEU A 305 14.08 0.05 -9.22
N ALA A 306 14.03 -1.12 -8.58
CA ALA A 306 14.82 -2.28 -8.93
C ALA A 306 14.00 -3.33 -9.72
N ASP A 307 13.24 -2.85 -10.70
CA ASP A 307 12.39 -3.69 -11.54
C ASP A 307 12.62 -3.36 -13.02
N LYS A 308 13.33 -4.25 -13.72
CA LYS A 308 13.69 -4.08 -15.14
C LYS A 308 12.47 -3.90 -16.06
N ARG A 309 11.29 -4.36 -15.64
CA ARG A 309 10.04 -4.22 -16.41
C ARG A 309 9.65 -2.76 -16.65
N LEU A 310 10.16 -1.82 -15.84
CA LEU A 310 9.97 -0.38 -16.05
C LEU A 310 10.57 0.11 -17.38
N ILE A 311 11.62 -0.52 -17.85
CA ILE A 311 12.32 -0.14 -19.10
C ILE A 311 12.07 -1.14 -20.25
N THR A 312 11.71 -2.38 -19.94
CA THR A 312 11.50 -3.44 -20.97
C THR A 312 10.05 -3.58 -21.40
N LYS A 313 9.08 -3.17 -20.56
CA LYS A 313 7.65 -3.30 -20.88
C LYS A 313 7.03 -1.94 -21.23
N SER A 314 6.06 -1.95 -22.14
CA SER A 314 5.38 -0.73 -22.60
C SER A 314 4.71 0.07 -21.49
N TYR A 315 4.16 -0.62 -20.49
CA TYR A 315 3.51 0.01 -19.34
C TYR A 315 4.49 0.69 -18.37
N GLY A 316 5.77 0.41 -18.45
CA GLY A 316 6.77 1.04 -17.56
C GLY A 316 6.77 2.56 -17.64
N LYS A 317 6.52 3.11 -18.84
CA LYS A 317 6.40 4.56 -19.03
C LYS A 317 5.28 5.19 -18.22
N VAL A 318 4.17 4.47 -17.98
CA VAL A 318 3.04 4.95 -17.17
C VAL A 318 3.48 5.15 -15.73
N PHE A 319 4.24 4.20 -15.16
CA PHE A 319 4.82 4.36 -13.83
C PHE A 319 5.70 5.60 -13.75
N LEU A 320 6.68 5.71 -14.65
CA LEU A 320 7.68 6.78 -14.60
C LEU A 320 7.04 8.16 -14.77
N ARG A 321 6.07 8.32 -15.67
CA ARG A 321 5.34 9.58 -15.87
C ARG A 321 4.45 9.95 -14.69
N SER A 322 3.96 8.98 -13.93
CA SER A 322 3.08 9.20 -12.78
C SER A 322 3.84 9.53 -11.51
N LEU A 323 5.16 9.39 -11.47
CA LEU A 323 5.98 9.77 -10.32
C LEU A 323 5.92 11.29 -10.06
N PRO A 324 6.04 11.71 -8.79
CA PRO A 324 6.04 13.12 -8.45
C PRO A 324 7.27 13.86 -8.96
N SER A 325 8.45 13.21 -9.02
CA SER A 325 9.66 13.78 -9.64
C SER A 325 9.84 13.29 -11.07
N LYS A 326 10.30 14.18 -11.94
CA LYS A 326 10.72 13.91 -13.32
C LYS A 326 12.24 13.78 -13.45
N THR A 327 13.00 13.96 -12.38
CA THR A 327 14.44 13.72 -12.32
C THR A 327 14.67 12.21 -12.23
N ILE A 328 14.62 11.52 -13.39
CA ILE A 328 14.71 10.06 -13.51
C ILE A 328 15.98 9.71 -14.25
N GLU A 329 16.80 8.85 -13.65
CA GLU A 329 18.05 8.37 -14.19
C GLU A 329 18.04 6.84 -14.30
N VAL A 330 18.34 6.34 -15.50
CA VAL A 330 18.44 4.90 -15.78
C VAL A 330 19.91 4.51 -15.71
N CYS A 331 20.29 3.75 -14.68
CA CYS A 331 21.67 3.48 -14.31
C CYS A 331 21.89 2.00 -14.01
N THR A 332 23.15 1.55 -14.04
CA THR A 332 23.55 0.26 -13.47
C THR A 332 23.54 0.30 -11.95
N ILE A 333 23.51 -0.87 -11.31
CA ILE A 333 23.60 -0.98 -9.85
C ILE A 333 24.85 -0.26 -9.32
N ASP A 334 25.99 -0.46 -9.97
CA ASP A 334 27.26 0.15 -9.52
C ASP A 334 27.26 1.68 -9.68
N GLU A 335 26.65 2.21 -10.74
CA GLU A 335 26.47 3.66 -10.91
C GLU A 335 25.55 4.26 -9.86
N ILE A 336 24.46 3.57 -9.49
CA ILE A 336 23.57 4.01 -8.42
C ILE A 336 24.34 4.10 -7.10
N ILE A 337 25.08 3.05 -6.74
CA ILE A 337 25.88 3.00 -5.51
C ILE A 337 26.92 4.14 -5.47
N ALA A 338 27.65 4.33 -6.57
CA ALA A 338 28.67 5.38 -6.67
C ALA A 338 28.10 6.79 -6.53
N ARG A 339 26.93 7.06 -7.13
CA ARG A 339 26.24 8.36 -7.02
C ARG A 339 25.72 8.64 -5.63
N LEU A 340 25.20 7.61 -4.94
CA LEU A 340 24.76 7.74 -3.55
C LEU A 340 25.94 8.02 -2.61
N ALA A 341 27.06 7.35 -2.80
CA ALA A 341 28.27 7.59 -2.02
C ALA A 341 28.77 9.04 -2.20
N ALA A 342 28.89 9.50 -3.45
CA ALA A 342 29.33 10.87 -3.76
C ALA A 342 28.37 11.97 -3.24
N ALA A 343 27.09 11.68 -3.06
CA ALA A 343 26.12 12.64 -2.53
C ALA A 343 26.18 12.76 -0.99
N ASN A 344 26.83 11.83 -0.30
CA ASN A 344 26.99 11.80 1.16
C ASN A 344 28.41 12.24 1.63
N GLU A 345 29.34 12.43 0.72
CA GLU A 345 30.62 13.12 0.96
C GLU A 345 30.44 14.64 0.98
#